data_e8dd2d073a6d9d744209b032d16969cf
#
_entry.id   e8dd2d073a6d9d744209b032d16969cf
#
_cell.length_a   1.000
_cell.length_b   1.000
_cell.length_c   1.000
_cell.angle_alpha   90.00
_cell.angle_beta   90.00
_cell.angle_gamma   90.00
#
_symmetry.space_group_name_H-M   'P 1'
#
loop_
_entity.id
_entity.type
_entity.pdbx_description
1 polymer ?
#
loop_
_entity_poly.entity_id
_entity_poly.type
_entity_poly.pdbx_seq_one_letter_code
_entity_poly.pdbx_strand_id
1 'polypeptide(L)'
;MQKAELGINLENVIILKGATSTNSDPRRMERFNAFRADVLKNAQFVNGTATMNIPGEPLRFRNNNISIPGKNSELKQTITIGNIDEGFIETYDLKLLAGSNFGISRQLDSAKVIVSESAAKIFGFSTPSEAIDQQIILDNVTRTIIGVVNDFHQEGLKKPLEPMLFTHEHPFEFGLYSMRFKGNVDEAMKHIESIWPKHYPNDPLDYFLCNDFFNKQYNEEKRLNKILTMFTLFAIIVASLGLFGMISFFAQQ
;
A
#
# COMPACT_ATOMS: atom_id res chain seq x y z
N MET A 1 -3.14 12.59 9.97
CA MET A 1 -2.19 12.82 8.84
C MET A 1 -2.98 13.29 7.66
N GLN A 2 -2.57 14.36 7.00
CA GLN A 2 -3.37 14.91 5.89
C GLN A 2 -3.09 14.10 4.62
N LYS A 3 -4.15 13.82 3.83
CA LYS A 3 -4.10 13.18 2.50
C LYS A 3 -3.03 13.80 1.59
N ALA A 4 -2.87 15.13 1.66
CA ALA A 4 -1.91 15.86 0.83
C ALA A 4 -0.44 15.46 1.07
N GLU A 5 -0.10 15.01 2.29
CA GLU A 5 1.27 14.61 2.63
C GLU A 5 1.56 13.17 2.20
N LEU A 6 0.57 12.29 2.29
CA LEU A 6 0.74 10.88 1.94
C LEU A 6 0.59 10.58 0.45
N GLY A 7 -0.10 11.44 -0.31
CA GLY A 7 -0.46 11.17 -1.70
C GLY A 7 -1.62 10.16 -1.85
N ILE A 8 -2.17 9.66 -0.75
CA ILE A 8 -3.20 8.62 -0.66
C ILE A 8 -4.14 8.95 0.50
N ASN A 9 -5.38 8.48 0.44
CA ASN A 9 -6.37 8.72 1.48
C ASN A 9 -6.68 7.41 2.24
N LEU A 10 -6.33 7.36 3.53
CA LEU A 10 -6.54 6.22 4.42
C LEU A 10 -7.75 6.39 5.34
N GLU A 11 -8.38 7.56 5.32
CA GLU A 11 -9.54 7.84 6.16
C GLU A 11 -10.77 7.08 5.68
N ASN A 12 -11.56 6.60 6.62
CA ASN A 12 -12.79 5.88 6.35
C ASN A 12 -12.60 4.64 5.45
N VAL A 13 -11.51 3.92 5.65
CA VAL A 13 -11.26 2.62 5.02
C VAL A 13 -11.22 1.55 6.10
N ILE A 14 -12.18 0.63 6.03
CA ILE A 14 -12.22 -0.60 6.83
C ILE A 14 -11.41 -1.65 6.10
N ILE A 15 -10.50 -2.30 6.80
CA ILE A 15 -9.75 -3.45 6.33
C ILE A 15 -10.35 -4.70 6.96
N LEU A 16 -10.83 -5.61 6.13
CA LEU A 16 -11.32 -6.92 6.53
C LEU A 16 -10.21 -7.92 6.27
N LYS A 17 -9.90 -8.77 7.23
CA LYS A 17 -9.02 -9.90 6.98
C LYS A 17 -9.74 -10.90 6.09
N GLY A 18 -9.11 -11.25 5.00
CA GLY A 18 -9.69 -12.17 4.02
C GLY A 18 -10.00 -13.53 4.65
N ALA A 19 -11.03 -14.16 4.13
CA ALA A 19 -11.49 -15.45 4.59
C ALA A 19 -10.44 -16.54 4.34
N THR A 20 -9.86 -17.10 5.40
CA THR A 20 -8.79 -18.09 5.32
C THR A 20 -9.28 -19.42 4.78
N SER A 21 -10.55 -19.78 5.00
CA SER A 21 -11.18 -20.99 4.46
C SER A 21 -11.24 -21.00 2.93
N THR A 22 -11.11 -19.84 2.30
CA THR A 22 -11.17 -19.70 0.84
C THR A 22 -9.80 -19.60 0.15
N ASN A 23 -8.70 -19.69 0.90
CA ASN A 23 -7.36 -19.52 0.34
C ASN A 23 -7.04 -20.49 -0.82
N SER A 24 -7.61 -21.70 -0.80
CA SER A 24 -7.46 -22.70 -1.85
C SER A 24 -8.62 -22.67 -2.89
N ASP A 25 -9.60 -21.79 -2.74
CA ASP A 25 -10.74 -21.74 -3.65
C ASP A 25 -10.35 -20.96 -4.93
N PRO A 26 -10.34 -21.58 -6.11
CA PRO A 26 -10.05 -20.90 -7.37
C PRO A 26 -11.05 -19.77 -7.69
N ARG A 27 -12.26 -19.82 -7.10
CA ARG A 27 -13.31 -18.79 -7.26
C ARG A 27 -13.28 -17.72 -6.17
N ARG A 28 -12.21 -17.64 -5.40
CA ARG A 28 -12.07 -16.66 -4.31
C ARG A 28 -12.35 -15.22 -4.76
N MET A 29 -11.85 -14.83 -5.94
CA MET A 29 -12.10 -13.50 -6.48
C MET A 29 -13.53 -13.26 -6.93
N GLU A 30 -14.18 -14.26 -7.51
CA GLU A 30 -15.60 -14.18 -7.85
C GLU A 30 -16.43 -13.98 -6.58
N ARG A 31 -16.07 -14.69 -5.50
CA ARG A 31 -16.71 -14.56 -4.19
C ARG A 31 -16.48 -13.17 -3.59
N PHE A 32 -15.24 -12.65 -3.65
CA PHE A 32 -14.96 -11.28 -3.21
C PHE A 32 -15.75 -10.25 -4.04
N ASN A 33 -15.80 -10.40 -5.35
CA ASN A 33 -16.55 -9.49 -6.21
C ASN A 33 -18.06 -9.52 -5.90
N ALA A 34 -18.62 -10.70 -5.63
CA ALA A 34 -20.01 -10.83 -5.19
C ALA A 34 -20.23 -10.17 -3.81
N PHE A 35 -19.35 -10.39 -2.86
CA PHE A 35 -19.36 -9.72 -1.55
C PHE A 35 -19.28 -8.20 -1.71
N ARG A 36 -18.28 -7.70 -2.45
CA ARG A 36 -18.11 -6.28 -2.74
C ARG A 36 -19.36 -5.67 -3.37
N ALA A 37 -19.93 -6.33 -4.36
CA ALA A 37 -21.15 -5.87 -5.01
C ALA A 37 -22.35 -5.78 -4.04
N ASP A 38 -22.47 -6.73 -3.11
CA ASP A 38 -23.52 -6.68 -2.09
C ASP A 38 -23.29 -5.55 -1.08
N VAL A 39 -22.05 -5.32 -0.64
CA VAL A 39 -21.71 -4.22 0.25
C VAL A 39 -21.98 -2.86 -0.41
N LEU A 40 -21.63 -2.70 -1.69
CA LEU A 40 -21.82 -1.46 -2.45
C LEU A 40 -23.29 -1.13 -2.78
N LYS A 41 -24.23 -2.03 -2.52
CA LYS A 41 -25.68 -1.71 -2.59
C LYS A 41 -26.07 -0.67 -1.55
N ASN A 42 -25.34 -0.54 -0.46
CA ASN A 42 -25.54 0.53 0.51
C ASN A 42 -24.74 1.77 0.07
N ALA A 43 -25.44 2.89 -0.17
CA ALA A 43 -24.86 4.16 -0.61
C ALA A 43 -23.80 4.76 0.36
N GLN A 44 -23.69 4.23 1.57
CA GLN A 44 -22.64 4.58 2.51
C GLN A 44 -21.24 4.12 2.01
N PHE A 45 -21.18 3.05 1.22
CA PHE A 45 -19.92 2.56 0.67
C PHE A 45 -19.61 3.20 -0.68
N VAL A 46 -18.35 3.53 -0.88
CA VAL A 46 -17.87 4.19 -2.10
C VAL A 46 -17.30 3.16 -3.07
N ASN A 47 -16.36 2.34 -2.59
CA ASN A 47 -15.74 1.26 -3.35
C ASN A 47 -15.03 0.28 -2.41
N GLY A 48 -14.53 -0.80 -2.97
CA GLY A 48 -13.73 -1.80 -2.26
C GLY A 48 -12.72 -2.46 -3.18
N THR A 49 -11.62 -2.93 -2.60
CA THR A 49 -10.50 -3.57 -3.29
C THR A 49 -9.99 -4.77 -2.49
N ALA A 50 -9.46 -5.76 -3.18
CA ALA A 50 -8.74 -6.87 -2.59
C ALA A 50 -7.26 -6.77 -2.94
N THR A 51 -6.40 -6.81 -1.91
CA THR A 51 -4.95 -6.66 -2.08
C THR A 51 -4.18 -7.65 -1.21
N MET A 52 -2.93 -7.91 -1.60
CA MET A 52 -2.00 -8.65 -0.77
C MET A 52 -1.47 -7.77 0.38
N ASN A 53 -1.20 -6.51 0.09
CA ASN A 53 -0.68 -5.54 1.03
C ASN A 53 -1.53 -4.28 0.99
N ILE A 54 -1.77 -3.71 2.15
CA ILE A 54 -2.42 -2.42 2.30
C ILE A 54 -1.38 -1.31 2.44
N PRO A 55 -1.74 -0.04 2.22
CA PRO A 55 -0.89 1.08 2.60
C PRO A 55 -0.53 1.02 4.09
N GLY A 56 0.76 1.21 4.38
CA GLY A 56 1.36 0.98 5.70
C GLY A 56 2.19 -0.29 5.78
N GLU A 57 1.96 -1.26 4.89
CA GLU A 57 2.75 -2.49 4.82
C GLU A 57 3.82 -2.40 3.72
N PRO A 58 5.02 -2.98 3.96
CA PRO A 58 6.05 -3.01 2.93
C PRO A 58 5.62 -3.90 1.75
N LEU A 59 5.78 -3.39 0.54
CA LEU A 59 5.65 -4.19 -0.67
C LEU A 59 6.91 -5.03 -0.84
N ARG A 60 6.74 -6.34 -0.91
CA ARG A 60 7.86 -7.31 -0.91
C ARG A 60 8.46 -7.54 -2.30
N PHE A 61 7.69 -7.27 -3.34
CA PHE A 61 8.14 -7.51 -4.71
C PHE A 61 8.85 -6.27 -5.24
N ARG A 62 10.14 -6.42 -5.48
CA ARG A 62 11.00 -5.40 -6.08
C ARG A 62 11.71 -6.03 -7.27
N ASN A 63 11.70 -5.34 -8.39
CA ASN A 63 12.32 -5.82 -9.62
C ASN A 63 13.22 -4.74 -10.22
N ASN A 64 14.40 -5.13 -10.64
CA ASN A 64 15.34 -4.33 -11.42
C ASN A 64 15.48 -4.83 -12.86
N ASN A 65 14.83 -5.95 -13.20
CA ASN A 65 14.83 -6.53 -14.54
C ASN A 65 13.65 -5.96 -15.36
N ILE A 66 13.60 -4.64 -15.43
CA ILE A 66 12.64 -3.94 -16.27
C ILE A 66 13.41 -3.24 -17.37
N SER A 67 13.01 -3.43 -18.61
CA SER A 67 13.62 -2.78 -19.77
C SER A 67 12.55 -2.10 -20.63
N ILE A 68 13.01 -1.15 -21.42
CA ILE A 68 12.14 -0.42 -22.35
C ILE A 68 12.55 -0.85 -23.76
N PRO A 69 11.61 -1.33 -24.60
CA PRO A 69 11.89 -1.68 -25.97
C PRO A 69 12.64 -0.56 -26.71
N GLY A 70 13.74 -0.90 -27.39
CA GLY A 70 14.54 0.07 -28.15
C GLY A 70 15.54 0.90 -27.34
N LYS A 71 15.58 0.75 -26.00
CA LYS A 71 16.63 1.34 -25.15
C LYS A 71 17.56 0.24 -24.66
N ASN A 72 18.85 0.32 -25.00
CA ASN A 72 19.88 -0.67 -24.65
C ASN A 72 20.34 -0.64 -23.17
N SER A 73 19.54 -0.13 -22.26
CA SER A 73 19.90 -0.03 -20.85
C SER A 73 18.88 -0.72 -19.97
N GLU A 74 19.32 -1.76 -19.27
CA GLU A 74 18.62 -2.21 -18.07
C GLU A 74 18.48 -1.03 -17.11
N LEU A 75 17.30 -0.89 -16.51
CA LEU A 75 17.09 0.15 -15.50
C LEU A 75 17.99 -0.16 -14.30
N LYS A 76 18.85 0.79 -13.95
CA LYS A 76 19.71 0.68 -12.76
C LYS A 76 18.95 0.83 -11.44
N GLN A 77 17.69 1.22 -11.50
CA GLN A 77 16.88 1.50 -10.34
C GLN A 77 15.84 0.40 -10.11
N THR A 78 15.69 0.03 -8.86
CA THR A 78 14.67 -0.94 -8.43
C THR A 78 13.30 -0.30 -8.45
N ILE A 79 12.35 -0.97 -9.07
CA ILE A 79 10.92 -0.59 -9.09
C ILE A 79 10.17 -1.51 -8.13
N THR A 80 9.35 -0.93 -7.28
CA THR A 80 8.48 -1.68 -6.38
C THR A 80 7.21 -2.10 -7.12
N ILE A 81 6.89 -3.39 -7.07
CA ILE A 81 5.73 -3.96 -7.79
C ILE A 81 4.60 -4.20 -6.80
N GLY A 82 3.46 -3.59 -7.09
CA GLY A 82 2.19 -3.81 -6.40
C GLY A 82 1.23 -4.60 -7.28
N ASN A 83 0.46 -5.49 -6.65
CA ASN A 83 -0.61 -6.19 -7.34
C ASN A 83 -1.95 -5.65 -6.83
N ILE A 84 -2.73 -5.05 -7.71
CA ILE A 84 -3.98 -4.37 -7.38
C ILE A 84 -5.12 -4.81 -8.30
N ASP A 85 -6.35 -4.63 -7.84
CA ASP A 85 -7.54 -4.76 -8.66
C ASP A 85 -8.05 -3.39 -9.15
N GLU A 86 -9.11 -3.40 -9.93
CA GLU A 86 -9.75 -2.19 -10.47
C GLU A 86 -10.32 -1.26 -9.40
N GLY A 87 -10.56 -1.77 -8.19
CA GLY A 87 -11.10 -0.97 -7.07
C GLY A 87 -10.06 -0.17 -6.32
N PHE A 88 -8.77 -0.48 -6.46
CA PHE A 88 -7.71 0.07 -5.61
C PHE A 88 -7.59 1.59 -5.71
N ILE A 89 -7.49 2.12 -6.91
CA ILE A 89 -7.31 3.57 -7.15
C ILE A 89 -8.43 4.37 -6.51
N GLU A 90 -9.68 3.94 -6.69
CA GLU A 90 -10.84 4.65 -6.14
C GLU A 90 -10.99 4.42 -4.63
N THR A 91 -10.72 3.19 -4.13
CA THR A 91 -10.78 2.89 -2.70
C THR A 91 -9.81 3.75 -1.90
N TYR A 92 -8.63 4.00 -2.42
CA TYR A 92 -7.62 4.80 -1.74
C TYR A 92 -7.51 6.25 -2.24
N ASP A 93 -8.43 6.64 -3.14
CA ASP A 93 -8.53 8.01 -3.68
C ASP A 93 -7.19 8.50 -4.26
N LEU A 94 -6.51 7.62 -5.00
CA LEU A 94 -5.34 7.96 -5.80
C LEU A 94 -5.77 8.78 -7.02
N LYS A 95 -4.92 9.72 -7.41
CA LYS A 95 -5.19 10.53 -8.59
C LYS A 95 -4.62 9.85 -9.83
N LEU A 96 -5.47 9.54 -10.79
CA LEU A 96 -5.05 9.16 -12.13
C LEU A 96 -4.61 10.44 -12.87
N LEU A 97 -3.31 10.55 -13.16
CA LEU A 97 -2.71 11.71 -13.81
C LEU A 97 -2.86 11.65 -15.33
N ALA A 98 -2.84 10.45 -15.89
CA ALA A 98 -3.07 10.21 -17.32
C ALA A 98 -3.56 8.76 -17.54
N GLY A 99 -4.23 8.54 -18.66
CA GLY A 99 -4.68 7.21 -19.11
C GLY A 99 -5.92 6.71 -18.39
N SER A 100 -5.98 5.40 -18.13
CA SER A 100 -7.13 4.70 -17.56
C SER A 100 -6.74 3.73 -16.45
N ASN A 101 -7.71 3.35 -15.63
CA ASN A 101 -7.59 2.28 -14.63
C ASN A 101 -7.72 0.90 -15.29
N PHE A 102 -7.39 -0.16 -14.54
CA PHE A 102 -7.70 -1.53 -14.93
C PHE A 102 -9.21 -1.73 -15.09
N GLY A 103 -9.56 -2.64 -16.01
CA GLY A 103 -10.93 -3.10 -16.17
C GLY A 103 -11.25 -4.25 -15.19
N ILE A 104 -12.51 -4.70 -15.24
CA ILE A 104 -12.97 -5.84 -14.41
C ILE A 104 -12.33 -7.17 -14.88
N SER A 105 -11.96 -7.26 -16.15
CA SER A 105 -11.42 -8.49 -16.74
C SER A 105 -9.90 -8.54 -16.63
N ARG A 106 -9.39 -9.31 -15.69
CA ARG A 106 -7.96 -9.55 -15.53
C ARG A 106 -7.28 -10.18 -16.74
N GLN A 107 -7.98 -11.06 -17.44
CA GLN A 107 -7.41 -11.71 -18.63
C GLN A 107 -7.09 -10.70 -19.71
N LEU A 108 -7.92 -9.65 -19.87
CA LEU A 108 -7.67 -8.56 -20.80
C LEU A 108 -6.62 -7.56 -20.29
N ASP A 109 -6.36 -7.57 -19.01
CA ASP A 109 -5.43 -6.63 -18.35
C ASP A 109 -4.09 -7.26 -17.96
N SER A 110 -3.88 -8.56 -18.20
CA SER A 110 -2.64 -9.27 -17.84
C SER A 110 -1.39 -8.71 -18.52
N ALA A 111 -1.54 -8.11 -19.71
CA ALA A 111 -0.47 -7.44 -20.44
C ALA A 111 -0.44 -5.91 -20.20
N LYS A 112 -1.17 -5.41 -19.20
CA LYS A 112 -1.28 -3.98 -18.90
C LYS A 112 -0.66 -3.67 -17.54
N VAL A 113 -0.16 -2.45 -17.40
CA VAL A 113 0.39 -1.94 -16.14
C VAL A 113 -0.05 -0.50 -15.91
N ILE A 114 -0.12 -0.14 -14.63
CA ILE A 114 -0.25 1.25 -14.19
C ILE A 114 1.04 1.58 -13.46
N VAL A 115 1.56 2.80 -13.63
CA VAL A 115 2.82 3.21 -13.02
C VAL A 115 2.64 4.48 -12.19
N SER A 116 3.48 4.68 -11.19
CA SER A 116 3.55 5.94 -10.48
C SER A 116 4.28 7.00 -11.32
N GLU A 117 4.08 8.27 -11.01
CA GLU A 117 4.73 9.37 -11.72
C GLU A 117 6.26 9.26 -11.68
N SER A 118 6.82 8.89 -10.52
CA SER A 118 8.26 8.67 -10.36
C SER A 118 8.77 7.49 -11.20
N ALA A 119 8.00 6.39 -11.31
CA ALA A 119 8.34 5.27 -12.16
C ALA A 119 8.31 5.68 -13.65
N ALA A 120 7.32 6.45 -14.09
CA ALA A 120 7.27 6.98 -15.45
C ALA A 120 8.50 7.84 -15.79
N LYS A 121 8.94 8.68 -14.85
CA LYS A 121 10.18 9.49 -14.99
C LYS A 121 11.44 8.60 -15.12
N ILE A 122 11.54 7.53 -14.32
CA ILE A 122 12.65 6.56 -14.40
C ILE A 122 12.65 5.85 -15.76
N PHE A 123 11.49 5.55 -16.32
CA PHE A 123 11.37 4.99 -17.67
C PHE A 123 11.74 6.00 -18.77
N GLY A 124 11.97 7.28 -18.38
CA GLY A 124 12.42 8.34 -19.29
C GLY A 124 11.29 9.07 -20.00
N PHE A 125 10.07 9.05 -19.42
CA PHE A 125 8.96 9.85 -19.87
C PHE A 125 8.93 11.17 -19.10
N SER A 126 8.86 12.30 -19.81
CA SER A 126 8.89 13.63 -19.19
C SER A 126 7.54 14.04 -18.59
N THR A 127 6.46 13.53 -19.17
CA THR A 127 5.09 13.79 -18.69
C THR A 127 4.32 12.47 -18.51
N PRO A 128 3.32 12.44 -17.63
CA PRO A 128 2.45 11.26 -17.47
C PRO A 128 1.79 10.80 -18.78
N SER A 129 1.38 11.75 -19.63
CA SER A 129 0.73 11.44 -20.91
C SER A 129 1.65 10.76 -21.92
N GLU A 130 2.95 11.05 -21.91
CA GLU A 130 3.93 10.39 -22.79
C GLU A 130 4.12 8.92 -22.47
N ALA A 131 3.84 8.50 -21.22
CA ALA A 131 3.97 7.12 -20.80
C ALA A 131 2.81 6.24 -21.29
N ILE A 132 1.67 6.82 -21.63
CA ILE A 132 0.49 6.05 -22.04
C ILE A 132 0.75 5.37 -23.38
N ASP A 133 0.28 4.12 -23.49
CA ASP A 133 0.45 3.20 -24.63
C ASP A 133 1.93 2.82 -24.91
N GLN A 134 2.86 3.24 -24.05
CA GLN A 134 4.24 2.80 -24.14
C GLN A 134 4.41 1.38 -23.58
N GLN A 135 5.38 0.65 -24.16
CA GLN A 135 5.67 -0.70 -23.75
C GLN A 135 6.88 -0.76 -22.80
N ILE A 136 6.77 -1.63 -21.82
CA ILE A 136 7.87 -2.06 -20.96
C ILE A 136 7.99 -3.58 -21.03
N ILE A 137 9.16 -4.10 -20.72
CA ILE A 137 9.37 -5.55 -20.54
C ILE A 137 9.64 -5.78 -19.07
N LEU A 138 8.77 -6.55 -18.42
CA LEU A 138 8.86 -6.97 -17.04
C LEU A 138 8.93 -8.50 -17.01
N ASP A 139 10.02 -9.08 -16.49
CA ASP A 139 10.24 -10.53 -16.43
C ASP A 139 10.05 -11.22 -17.79
N ASN A 140 10.62 -10.65 -18.85
CA ASN A 140 10.51 -11.09 -20.25
C ASN A 140 9.07 -11.05 -20.83
N VAL A 141 8.13 -10.41 -20.14
CA VAL A 141 6.77 -10.19 -20.64
C VAL A 141 6.61 -8.73 -21.06
N THR A 142 6.23 -8.49 -22.29
CA THR A 142 5.91 -7.15 -22.78
C THR A 142 4.57 -6.71 -22.22
N ARG A 143 4.55 -5.53 -21.59
CA ARG A 143 3.35 -4.92 -20.99
C ARG A 143 3.16 -3.49 -21.47
N THR A 144 1.93 -3.07 -21.60
CA THR A 144 1.56 -1.72 -22.02
C THR A 144 1.17 -0.87 -20.80
N ILE A 145 1.73 0.32 -20.69
CA ILE A 145 1.34 1.30 -19.66
C ILE A 145 0.01 1.89 -20.07
N ILE A 146 -1.04 1.64 -19.28
CA ILE A 146 -2.39 2.15 -19.52
C ILE A 146 -2.74 3.35 -18.66
N GLY A 147 -2.04 3.56 -17.56
CA GLY A 147 -2.32 4.64 -16.61
C GLY A 147 -1.09 5.09 -15.85
N VAL A 148 -1.10 6.35 -15.46
CA VAL A 148 -0.11 6.93 -14.55
C VAL A 148 -0.84 7.53 -13.36
N VAL A 149 -0.47 7.12 -12.14
CA VAL A 149 -1.01 7.65 -10.88
C VAL A 149 0.01 8.55 -10.19
N ASN A 150 -0.47 9.42 -9.30
CA ASN A 150 0.42 10.19 -8.44
C ASN A 150 1.27 9.28 -7.55
N ASP A 151 2.44 9.74 -7.16
CA ASP A 151 3.25 9.09 -6.14
C ASP A 151 2.55 9.14 -4.78
N PHE A 152 2.76 8.11 -3.96
CA PHE A 152 2.28 8.07 -2.60
C PHE A 152 3.25 7.31 -1.69
N HIS A 153 3.16 7.58 -0.38
CA HIS A 153 3.98 6.92 0.64
C HIS A 153 3.35 5.60 1.07
N GLN A 154 3.86 4.50 0.54
CA GLN A 154 3.38 3.15 0.88
C GLN A 154 3.69 2.79 2.35
N GLU A 155 4.90 3.08 2.83
CA GLU A 155 5.35 2.70 4.16
C GLU A 155 5.40 3.89 5.15
N GLY A 156 4.79 5.03 4.81
CA GLY A 156 4.75 6.23 5.64
C GLY A 156 5.75 7.30 5.26
N LEU A 157 5.54 8.52 5.80
CA LEU A 157 6.28 9.74 5.42
C LEU A 157 7.79 9.71 5.71
N LYS A 158 8.25 8.82 6.57
CA LYS A 158 9.68 8.69 6.89
C LYS A 158 10.46 7.89 5.85
N LYS A 159 9.76 7.10 5.07
CA LYS A 159 10.36 6.36 3.97
C LYS A 159 10.35 7.21 2.71
N PRO A 160 11.40 7.15 1.89
CA PRO A 160 11.39 7.86 0.61
C PRO A 160 10.22 7.35 -0.25
N LEU A 161 9.75 8.21 -1.14
CA LEU A 161 8.83 7.80 -2.19
C LEU A 161 9.51 6.74 -3.06
N GLU A 162 8.90 5.59 -3.18
CA GLU A 162 9.39 4.52 -4.04
C GLU A 162 8.67 4.56 -5.40
N PRO A 163 9.41 4.42 -6.50
CA PRO A 163 8.78 4.28 -7.82
C PRO A 163 8.04 2.95 -7.87
N MET A 164 6.76 3.00 -8.25
CA MET A 164 5.87 1.83 -8.22
C MET A 164 5.33 1.49 -9.60
N LEU A 165 5.16 0.21 -9.81
CA LEU A 165 4.48 -0.38 -10.96
C LEU A 165 3.38 -1.30 -10.45
N PHE A 166 2.18 -1.17 -10.99
CA PHE A 166 1.05 -1.98 -10.60
C PHE A 166 0.66 -2.93 -11.73
N THR A 167 0.46 -4.19 -11.36
CA THR A 167 -0.04 -5.25 -12.22
C THR A 167 -1.43 -5.68 -11.78
N HIS A 168 -2.21 -6.22 -12.71
CA HIS A 168 -3.52 -6.82 -12.44
C HIS A 168 -3.44 -8.35 -12.57
N GLU A 169 -2.39 -8.94 -11.98
CA GLU A 169 -2.21 -10.38 -11.99
C GLU A 169 -2.97 -11.06 -10.85
N HIS A 170 -3.12 -12.38 -10.95
CA HIS A 170 -3.65 -13.19 -9.85
C HIS A 170 -2.66 -13.20 -8.69
N PRO A 171 -2.93 -12.56 -7.57
CA PRO A 171 -2.20 -12.86 -6.36
C PRO A 171 -2.73 -14.19 -5.83
N PHE A 172 -1.84 -15.11 -5.59
CA PHE A 172 -2.16 -16.36 -4.91
C PHE A 172 -2.69 -16.15 -3.49
N GLU A 173 -2.56 -14.94 -2.96
CA GLU A 173 -2.89 -14.58 -1.57
C GLU A 173 -3.48 -13.17 -1.47
N PHE A 174 -4.76 -12.99 -1.79
CA PHE A 174 -5.46 -11.80 -1.30
C PHE A 174 -5.83 -12.02 0.17
N GLY A 175 -5.03 -11.46 1.05
CA GLY A 175 -5.27 -11.56 2.49
C GLY A 175 -6.15 -10.45 3.06
N LEU A 176 -6.37 -9.35 2.33
CA LEU A 176 -6.99 -8.16 2.86
C LEU A 176 -8.01 -7.56 1.88
N TYR A 177 -9.20 -7.24 2.40
CA TYR A 177 -10.25 -6.55 1.67
C TYR A 177 -10.44 -5.16 2.27
N SER A 178 -10.26 -4.14 1.47
CA SER A 178 -10.39 -2.74 1.89
C SER A 178 -11.72 -2.18 1.37
N MET A 179 -12.54 -1.64 2.27
CA MET A 179 -13.83 -1.07 1.95
C MET A 179 -13.88 0.40 2.38
N ARG A 180 -14.01 1.31 1.41
CA ARG A 180 -14.17 2.75 1.70
C ARG A 180 -15.63 3.07 1.96
N PHE A 181 -15.87 3.80 3.04
CA PHE A 181 -17.21 4.20 3.45
C PHE A 181 -17.30 5.72 3.72
N LYS A 182 -18.53 6.21 3.91
CA LYS A 182 -18.85 7.57 4.35
C LYS A 182 -19.67 7.51 5.64
N GLY A 183 -19.53 8.52 6.49
CA GLY A 183 -20.33 8.64 7.70
C GLY A 183 -19.81 7.80 8.87
N ASN A 184 -20.72 7.14 9.58
CA ASN A 184 -20.41 6.45 10.83
C ASN A 184 -19.87 5.04 10.59
N VAL A 185 -18.76 4.70 11.27
CA VAL A 185 -18.11 3.39 11.18
C VAL A 185 -18.96 2.26 11.75
N ASP A 186 -19.70 2.49 12.82
CA ASP A 186 -20.54 1.46 13.45
C ASP A 186 -21.69 1.05 12.53
N GLU A 187 -22.28 2.01 11.79
CA GLU A 187 -23.32 1.73 10.80
C GLU A 187 -22.74 0.95 9.61
N ALA A 188 -21.55 1.35 9.12
CA ALA A 188 -20.86 0.66 8.07
C ALA A 188 -20.54 -0.79 8.47
N MET A 189 -20.07 -1.00 9.70
CA MET A 189 -19.77 -2.34 10.22
C MET A 189 -21.01 -3.21 10.35
N LYS A 190 -22.12 -2.69 10.89
CA LYS A 190 -23.38 -3.43 10.96
C LYS A 190 -23.85 -3.93 9.61
N HIS A 191 -23.65 -3.12 8.57
CA HIS A 191 -23.98 -3.53 7.21
C HIS A 191 -23.07 -4.67 6.73
N ILE A 192 -21.74 -4.57 6.91
CA ILE A 192 -20.79 -5.62 6.59
C ILE A 192 -21.11 -6.91 7.36
N GLU A 193 -21.35 -6.83 8.67
CA GLU A 193 -21.69 -7.95 9.54
C GLU A 193 -22.95 -8.69 9.06
N SER A 194 -23.92 -7.99 8.48
CA SER A 194 -25.13 -8.59 7.93
C SER A 194 -24.91 -9.34 6.61
N ILE A 195 -23.87 -8.98 5.86
CA ILE A 195 -23.56 -9.53 4.54
C ILE A 195 -22.47 -10.61 4.62
N TRP A 196 -21.49 -10.44 5.49
CA TRP A 196 -20.32 -11.33 5.60
C TRP A 196 -20.69 -12.82 5.67
N PRO A 197 -21.62 -13.28 6.54
CA PRO A 197 -21.94 -14.69 6.66
C PRO A 197 -22.55 -15.32 5.38
N LYS A 198 -23.11 -14.51 4.48
CA LYS A 198 -23.67 -15.00 3.22
C LYS A 198 -22.57 -15.45 2.25
N HIS A 199 -21.41 -14.79 2.29
CA HIS A 199 -20.28 -15.06 1.41
C HIS A 199 -19.19 -15.89 2.09
N TYR A 200 -19.04 -15.74 3.41
CA TYR A 200 -17.99 -16.36 4.23
C TYR A 200 -18.55 -16.99 5.51
N PRO A 201 -19.42 -18.03 5.38
CA PRO A 201 -20.13 -18.59 6.54
C PRO A 201 -19.20 -19.27 7.57
N ASN A 202 -18.02 -19.72 7.14
CA ASN A 202 -17.06 -20.46 7.98
C ASN A 202 -15.92 -19.59 8.52
N ASP A 203 -15.88 -18.32 8.17
CA ASP A 203 -14.81 -17.42 8.58
C ASP A 203 -15.35 -16.33 9.51
N PRO A 204 -14.75 -16.14 10.67
CA PRO A 204 -15.10 -15.02 11.53
C PRO A 204 -14.72 -13.70 10.84
N LEU A 205 -15.55 -12.68 11.05
CA LEU A 205 -15.24 -11.35 10.56
C LEU A 205 -14.20 -10.71 11.51
N ASP A 206 -13.00 -10.46 10.99
CA ASP A 206 -11.94 -9.72 11.68
C ASP A 206 -11.61 -8.47 10.87
N TYR A 207 -11.56 -7.33 11.52
CA TYR A 207 -11.37 -6.04 10.85
C TYR A 207 -10.59 -5.03 11.69
N PHE A 208 -10.08 -4.02 11.01
CA PHE A 208 -9.48 -2.83 11.63
C PHE A 208 -9.61 -1.61 10.69
N LEU A 209 -9.42 -0.42 11.21
CA LEU A 209 -9.38 0.79 10.40
C LEU A 209 -7.97 1.02 9.84
N CYS A 210 -7.89 1.31 8.55
CA CYS A 210 -6.61 1.51 7.86
C CYS A 210 -5.79 2.65 8.47
N ASN A 211 -6.46 3.75 8.81
CA ASN A 211 -5.83 4.90 9.45
C ASN A 211 -5.24 4.56 10.84
N ASP A 212 -5.94 3.76 11.64
CA ASP A 212 -5.48 3.35 12.97
C ASP A 212 -4.26 2.44 12.88
N PHE A 213 -4.28 1.50 11.93
CA PHE A 213 -3.14 0.63 11.64
C PHE A 213 -1.89 1.44 11.26
N PHE A 214 -2.05 2.38 10.33
CA PHE A 214 -0.96 3.25 9.89
C PHE A 214 -0.42 4.15 11.03
N ASN A 215 -1.30 4.74 11.81
CA ASN A 215 -0.92 5.57 12.95
C ASN A 215 -0.25 4.77 14.07
N LYS A 216 -0.65 3.53 14.30
CA LYS A 216 -0.03 2.64 15.30
C LYS A 216 1.43 2.41 14.97
N GLN A 217 1.78 2.07 13.75
CA GLN A 217 3.17 1.88 13.32
C GLN A 217 4.00 3.15 13.55
N TYR A 218 3.46 4.32 13.20
CA TYR A 218 4.13 5.59 13.41
C TYR A 218 4.35 5.92 14.90
N ASN A 219 3.39 5.57 15.75
CA ASN A 219 3.48 5.80 17.20
C ASN A 219 4.46 4.85 17.90
N GLU A 220 4.56 3.60 17.44
CA GLU A 220 5.56 2.63 17.95
C GLU A 220 6.98 3.12 17.70
N GLU A 221 7.27 3.62 16.50
CA GLU A 221 8.56 4.21 16.18
C GLU A 221 8.88 5.46 17.02
N LYS A 222 7.90 6.35 17.22
CA LYS A 222 8.07 7.53 18.11
C LYS A 222 8.38 7.12 19.53
N ARG A 223 7.73 6.09 20.05
CA ARG A 223 7.96 5.56 21.38
C ARG A 223 9.37 5.01 21.52
N LEU A 224 9.85 4.25 20.53
CA LEU A 224 11.21 3.73 20.49
C LEU A 224 12.25 4.88 20.53
N ASN A 225 12.08 5.88 19.66
CA ASN A 225 12.96 7.05 19.64
C ASN A 225 12.98 7.80 20.97
N LYS A 226 11.84 7.95 21.65
CA LYS A 226 11.77 8.57 22.98
C LYS A 226 12.54 7.78 24.03
N ILE A 227 12.42 6.46 24.01
CA ILE A 227 13.15 5.57 24.90
C ILE A 227 14.66 5.68 24.66
N LEU A 228 15.12 5.63 23.40
CA LEU A 228 16.53 5.78 23.05
C LEU A 228 17.10 7.14 23.49
N THR A 229 16.33 8.22 23.31
CA THR A 229 16.74 9.55 23.76
C THR A 229 16.91 9.62 25.28
N MET A 230 16.00 8.99 26.04
CA MET A 230 16.13 8.91 27.50
C MET A 230 17.37 8.13 27.93
N PHE A 231 17.67 6.99 27.30
CA PHE A 231 18.89 6.23 27.59
C PHE A 231 20.15 7.00 27.24
N THR A 232 20.17 7.74 26.12
CA THR A 232 21.31 8.57 25.73
C THR A 232 21.55 9.66 26.76
N LEU A 233 20.50 10.35 27.21
CA LEU A 233 20.63 11.38 28.26
C LEU A 233 21.19 10.79 29.57
N PHE A 234 20.69 9.63 29.97
CA PHE A 234 21.15 8.93 31.16
C PHE A 234 22.65 8.53 31.05
N ALA A 235 23.07 8.03 29.91
CA ALA A 235 24.45 7.67 29.63
C ALA A 235 25.37 8.89 29.70
N ILE A 236 24.96 10.05 29.20
CA ILE A 236 25.70 11.30 29.28
C ILE A 236 25.88 11.74 30.75
N ILE A 237 24.83 11.64 31.56
CA ILE A 237 24.89 11.98 32.99
C ILE A 237 25.90 11.10 33.73
N VAL A 238 25.82 9.77 33.51
CA VAL A 238 26.74 8.82 34.16
C VAL A 238 28.19 9.06 33.73
N ALA A 239 28.42 9.26 32.42
CA ALA A 239 29.75 9.58 31.90
C ALA A 239 30.32 10.89 32.52
N SER A 240 29.49 11.92 32.64
CA SER A 240 29.87 13.21 33.24
C SER A 240 30.21 13.07 34.72
N LEU A 241 29.44 12.28 35.49
CA LEU A 241 29.72 11.98 36.89
C LEU A 241 31.03 11.19 37.05
N GLY A 242 31.26 10.21 36.16
CA GLY A 242 32.52 9.44 36.15
C GLY A 242 33.73 10.30 35.86
N LEU A 243 33.64 11.22 34.90
CA LEU A 243 34.71 12.18 34.59
C LEU A 243 34.96 13.15 35.75
N PHE A 244 33.90 13.69 36.33
CA PHE A 244 33.97 14.57 37.49
C PHE A 244 34.64 13.87 38.70
N GLY A 245 34.27 12.61 38.96
CA GLY A 245 34.88 11.79 40.02
C GLY A 245 36.38 11.59 39.80
N MET A 246 36.80 11.27 38.58
CA MET A 246 38.24 11.13 38.25
C MET A 246 39.01 12.44 38.41
N ILE A 247 38.49 13.55 37.90
CA ILE A 247 39.14 14.86 38.03
C ILE A 247 39.26 15.25 39.51
N SER A 248 38.21 15.06 40.30
CA SER A 248 38.22 15.36 41.73
C SER A 248 39.24 14.51 42.49
N PHE A 249 39.40 13.25 42.12
CA PHE A 249 40.41 12.37 42.72
C PHE A 249 41.84 12.84 42.40
N PHE A 250 42.14 13.20 41.15
CA PHE A 250 43.45 13.69 40.75
C PHE A 250 43.80 15.08 41.35
N ALA A 251 42.78 15.92 41.60
CA ALA A 251 42.99 17.23 42.19
C ALA A 251 43.30 17.20 43.72
N GLN A 252 43.07 16.06 44.39
CA GLN A 252 43.36 15.85 45.81
C GLN A 252 44.72 15.20 46.08
N GLN A 253 45.46 14.77 45.06
CA GLN A 253 46.81 14.28 45.11
C GLN A 253 47.82 15.42 44.84
#